data_aca1f1ed4d92cbd4c9cbbc55addcbbbd
#
_entry.id   aca1f1ed4d92cbd4c9cbbc55addcbbbd
#
_cell.length_a   1.000
_cell.length_b   1.000
_cell.length_c   1.000
_cell.angle_alpha   90.00
_cell.angle_beta   90.00
_cell.angle_gamma   90.00
#
_symmetry.space_group_name_H-M   'P 1'
#
loop_
_entity.id
_entity.type
_entity.pdbx_description
1 polymer ?
#
loop_
_entity_poly.entity_id
_entity_poly.type
_entity_poly.pdbx_seq_one_letter_code
_entity_poly.pdbx_strand_id
1 'polypeptide(L)'
;MTNNIVVNKNNLSFTVEDSEELHQDKGYNFWSEKYSSWEPETFKVLDSYLSKDKDYLDIGAWVGPTAIYGSFLSRRVIAVEPDPVAFKILEKNISLNSIKNIEALNKAASRLDQVFLQSSKFFGDSMTRVSEKNLGSNATETLGLDTLVSMGDFSLIKIDIEGHEFSLVKEYISVLDAYKIPLLLSVHSPFFTNGDALMEDLLNDLSKAKSILDENGKEVDRKDIPNSFGSYLFIW
;
A
#
# COMPACT_ATOMS: atom_id res chain seq x y z
N MET A 1 -1.10 -27.30 -3.57
CA MET A 1 -2.59 -27.30 -3.62
C MET A 1 -3.06 -25.97 -3.03
N THR A 2 -3.83 -25.19 -3.77
CA THR A 2 -4.40 -23.95 -3.25
C THR A 2 -5.62 -24.26 -2.37
N ASN A 3 -5.59 -23.87 -1.11
CA ASN A 3 -6.73 -23.97 -0.20
C ASN A 3 -7.36 -22.60 -0.03
N ASN A 4 -8.68 -22.52 -0.12
CA ASN A 4 -9.41 -21.31 0.29
C ASN A 4 -9.69 -21.39 1.78
N ILE A 5 -9.30 -20.35 2.51
CA ILE A 5 -9.56 -20.25 3.95
C ILE A 5 -10.36 -18.99 4.27
N VAL A 6 -11.10 -19.02 5.37
CA VAL A 6 -11.77 -17.84 5.92
C VAL A 6 -10.83 -17.18 6.92
N VAL A 7 -10.59 -15.90 6.76
CA VAL A 7 -9.79 -15.08 7.66
C VAL A 7 -10.67 -14.04 8.36
N ASN A 8 -10.24 -13.66 9.57
CA ASN A 8 -10.92 -12.67 10.37
C ASN A 8 -9.99 -11.49 10.66
N LYS A 9 -10.53 -10.28 10.55
CA LYS A 9 -9.84 -9.05 10.93
C LYS A 9 -10.85 -8.10 11.56
N ASN A 10 -10.63 -7.72 12.81
CA ASN A 10 -11.60 -6.97 13.60
C ASN A 10 -12.99 -7.65 13.53
N ASN A 11 -14.02 -6.95 13.04
CA ASN A 11 -15.40 -7.47 12.93
C ASN A 11 -15.74 -8.01 11.53
N LEU A 12 -14.76 -8.14 10.64
CA LEU A 12 -14.96 -8.59 9.27
C LEU A 12 -14.36 -9.98 9.07
N SER A 13 -15.05 -10.77 8.21
CA SER A 13 -14.61 -12.09 7.77
C SER A 13 -14.70 -12.17 6.26
N PHE A 14 -13.69 -12.74 5.61
CA PHE A 14 -13.69 -12.95 4.17
C PHE A 14 -12.82 -14.16 3.80
N THR A 15 -13.02 -14.67 2.59
CA THR A 15 -12.32 -15.84 2.08
C THR A 15 -11.12 -15.42 1.25
N VAL A 16 -9.99 -16.10 1.43
CA VAL A 16 -8.76 -15.86 0.67
C VAL A 16 -8.17 -17.14 0.16
N GLU A 17 -7.39 -17.04 -0.91
CA GLU A 17 -6.55 -18.13 -1.38
C GLU A 17 -5.28 -18.18 -0.54
N ASP A 18 -5.10 -19.29 0.12
CA ASP A 18 -3.91 -19.62 0.89
C ASP A 18 -2.96 -20.43 -0.01
N SER A 19 -2.22 -19.73 -0.87
CA SER A 19 -1.34 -20.36 -1.85
C SER A 19 0.05 -20.62 -1.27
N GLU A 20 0.65 -21.77 -1.67
CA GLU A 20 2.03 -22.11 -1.31
C GLU A 20 3.05 -21.05 -1.83
N GLU A 21 2.69 -20.29 -2.86
CA GLU A 21 3.51 -19.20 -3.41
C GLU A 21 3.76 -18.08 -2.40
N LEU A 22 2.82 -17.85 -1.47
CA LEU A 22 2.96 -16.88 -0.39
C LEU A 22 3.82 -17.38 0.79
N HIS A 23 4.16 -18.68 0.81
CA HIS A 23 4.80 -19.32 1.97
C HIS A 23 6.30 -19.57 1.78
N GLN A 24 6.81 -19.49 0.54
CA GLN A 24 8.10 -20.10 0.15
C GLN A 24 9.32 -19.57 0.95
N ASP A 25 9.22 -18.43 1.63
CA ASP A 25 10.37 -17.82 2.31
C ASP A 25 10.18 -17.42 3.77
N LYS A 26 8.95 -17.37 4.26
CA LYS A 26 8.67 -16.77 5.57
C LYS A 26 8.59 -17.80 6.70
N GLY A 27 8.56 -19.09 6.39
CA GLY A 27 8.39 -20.17 7.37
C GLY A 27 7.04 -20.11 8.11
N TYR A 28 6.11 -19.27 7.63
CA TYR A 28 4.75 -19.13 8.16
C TYR A 28 3.78 -18.78 7.03
N ASN A 29 2.53 -19.14 7.26
CA ASN A 29 1.42 -18.78 6.37
C ASN A 29 0.87 -17.40 6.74
N PHE A 30 0.94 -16.44 5.80
CA PHE A 30 0.49 -15.07 6.06
C PHE A 30 -0.98 -15.03 6.49
N TRP A 31 -1.85 -15.65 5.70
CA TRP A 31 -3.29 -15.54 5.93
C TRP A 31 -3.76 -16.27 7.18
N SER A 32 -3.32 -17.51 7.39
CA SER A 32 -3.80 -18.33 8.51
C SER A 32 -3.10 -18.04 9.84
N GLU A 33 -1.82 -17.59 9.81
CA GLU A 33 -1.02 -17.46 11.03
C GLU A 33 -0.74 -16.01 11.43
N LYS A 34 -0.69 -15.07 10.47
CA LYS A 34 -0.25 -13.69 10.73
C LYS A 34 -1.33 -12.65 10.54
N TYR A 35 -2.20 -12.79 9.54
CA TYR A 35 -3.12 -11.73 9.15
C TYR A 35 -3.98 -11.18 10.29
N SER A 36 -4.47 -12.02 11.18
CA SER A 36 -5.31 -11.57 12.30
C SER A 36 -4.63 -10.55 13.22
N SER A 37 -3.31 -10.69 13.42
CA SER A 37 -2.48 -9.79 14.25
C SER A 37 -1.58 -8.85 13.44
N TRP A 38 -1.59 -8.96 12.09
CA TRP A 38 -0.73 -8.17 11.21
C TRP A 38 -1.19 -6.71 11.16
N GLU A 39 -0.26 -5.78 11.36
CA GLU A 39 -0.46 -4.34 11.28
C GLU A 39 -1.78 -3.82 11.91
N PRO A 40 -2.06 -4.11 13.18
CA PRO A 40 -3.34 -3.73 13.78
C PRO A 40 -3.60 -2.22 13.70
N GLU A 41 -2.56 -1.40 13.67
CA GLU A 41 -2.65 0.05 13.64
C GLU A 41 -3.08 0.57 12.26
N THR A 42 -2.59 -0.04 11.17
CA THR A 42 -3.07 0.22 9.82
C THR A 42 -4.59 0.05 9.74
N PHE A 43 -5.12 -1.04 10.30
CA PHE A 43 -6.57 -1.29 10.30
C PHE A 43 -7.35 -0.32 11.18
N LYS A 44 -6.79 0.19 12.28
CA LYS A 44 -7.41 1.29 13.05
C LYS A 44 -7.55 2.57 12.23
N VAL A 45 -6.53 2.90 11.41
CA VAL A 45 -6.60 4.03 10.49
C VAL A 45 -7.69 3.79 9.43
N LEU A 46 -7.74 2.59 8.83
CA LEU A 46 -8.80 2.25 7.88
C LEU A 46 -10.20 2.38 8.51
N ASP A 47 -10.41 1.84 9.72
CA ASP A 47 -11.68 1.96 10.44
C ASP A 47 -12.08 3.43 10.73
N SER A 48 -11.08 4.31 10.94
CA SER A 48 -11.31 5.70 11.32
C SER A 48 -11.52 6.63 10.13
N TYR A 49 -10.88 6.36 9.00
CA TYR A 49 -10.83 7.27 7.85
C TYR A 49 -11.64 6.81 6.65
N LEU A 50 -11.95 5.50 6.52
CA LEU A 50 -12.78 5.04 5.41
C LEU A 50 -14.26 5.32 5.65
N SER A 51 -14.99 5.59 4.57
CA SER A 51 -16.40 5.95 4.60
C SER A 51 -17.14 5.37 3.39
N LYS A 52 -18.38 4.92 3.59
CA LYS A 52 -19.26 4.43 2.52
C LYS A 52 -19.61 5.51 1.48
N ASP A 53 -19.36 6.77 1.78
CA ASP A 53 -19.61 7.88 0.87
C ASP A 53 -18.40 8.25 0.02
N LYS A 54 -17.22 7.72 0.35
CA LYS A 54 -15.94 8.05 -0.26
C LYS A 54 -15.21 6.82 -0.78
N ASP A 55 -14.27 7.05 -1.67
CA ASP A 55 -13.38 6.03 -2.20
C ASP A 55 -12.12 5.85 -1.33
N TYR A 56 -11.45 4.73 -1.50
CA TYR A 56 -10.16 4.40 -0.91
C TYR A 56 -9.15 4.07 -2.01
N LEU A 57 -7.96 4.67 -1.95
CA LEU A 57 -6.85 4.38 -2.87
C LEU A 57 -5.77 3.61 -2.12
N ASP A 58 -5.52 2.37 -2.52
CA ASP A 58 -4.54 1.45 -1.94
C ASP A 58 -3.42 1.20 -2.96
N ILE A 59 -2.28 1.86 -2.77
CA ILE A 59 -1.10 1.74 -3.63
C ILE A 59 -0.10 0.81 -2.96
N GLY A 60 0.22 -0.30 -3.63
CA GLY A 60 0.90 -1.46 -3.06
C GLY A 60 -0.10 -2.38 -2.38
N ALA A 61 -1.13 -2.79 -3.12
CA ALA A 61 -2.21 -3.61 -2.57
C ALA A 61 -1.80 -5.07 -2.30
N TRP A 62 -0.68 -5.51 -2.86
CA TRP A 62 -0.17 -6.88 -2.76
C TRP A 62 -1.28 -7.89 -3.06
N VAL A 63 -1.51 -8.89 -2.22
CA VAL A 63 -2.57 -9.91 -2.37
C VAL A 63 -3.93 -9.48 -1.79
N GLY A 64 -4.06 -8.22 -1.38
CA GLY A 64 -5.29 -7.56 -0.99
C GLY A 64 -5.66 -7.47 0.49
N PRO A 65 -4.72 -7.57 1.47
CA PRO A 65 -5.09 -7.54 2.89
C PRO A 65 -5.82 -6.27 3.31
N THR A 66 -5.41 -5.12 2.81
CA THR A 66 -6.00 -3.79 3.09
C THR A 66 -7.09 -3.43 2.08
N ALA A 67 -6.92 -3.77 0.80
CA ALA A 67 -7.91 -3.50 -0.24
C ALA A 67 -9.23 -4.22 -0.01
N ILE A 68 -9.19 -5.53 0.30
CA ILE A 68 -10.39 -6.34 0.59
C ILE A 68 -11.07 -5.82 1.85
N TYR A 69 -10.31 -5.60 2.94
CA TYR A 69 -10.85 -5.01 4.16
C TYR A 69 -11.51 -3.65 3.89
N GLY A 70 -10.81 -2.76 3.18
CA GLY A 70 -11.29 -1.43 2.82
C GLY A 70 -12.58 -1.45 1.98
N SER A 71 -12.80 -2.49 1.19
CA SER A 71 -14.02 -2.62 0.37
C SER A 71 -15.31 -2.74 1.19
N PHE A 72 -15.20 -3.26 2.42
CA PHE A 72 -16.32 -3.31 3.35
C PHE A 72 -16.61 -1.96 4.02
N LEU A 73 -15.67 -1.01 3.98
CA LEU A 73 -15.75 0.28 4.68
C LEU A 73 -15.93 1.47 3.74
N SER A 74 -15.53 1.35 2.48
CA SER A 74 -15.57 2.44 1.50
C SER A 74 -16.65 2.24 0.43
N ARG A 75 -16.96 3.31 -0.32
CA ARG A 75 -17.84 3.27 -1.49
C ARG A 75 -17.21 2.41 -2.59
N ARG A 76 -15.94 2.65 -2.88
CA ARG A 76 -15.12 1.95 -3.87
C ARG A 76 -13.68 1.93 -3.40
N VAL A 77 -12.93 0.90 -3.80
CA VAL A 77 -11.48 0.81 -3.64
C VAL A 77 -10.84 0.83 -5.02
N ILE A 78 -9.79 1.62 -5.19
CA ILE A 78 -8.84 1.48 -6.30
C ILE A 78 -7.60 0.85 -5.70
N ALA A 79 -7.28 -0.37 -6.14
CA ALA A 79 -6.16 -1.17 -5.65
C ALA A 79 -5.08 -1.27 -6.74
N VAL A 80 -3.90 -0.74 -6.48
CA VAL A 80 -2.78 -0.68 -7.43
C VAL A 80 -1.69 -1.64 -6.97
N GLU A 81 -1.38 -2.64 -7.81
CA GLU A 81 -0.38 -3.66 -7.52
C GLU A 81 0.41 -4.00 -8.79
N PRO A 82 1.72 -3.70 -8.85
CA PRO A 82 2.53 -3.93 -10.04
C PRO A 82 2.98 -5.38 -10.23
N ASP A 83 3.16 -6.16 -9.15
CA ASP A 83 3.60 -7.56 -9.24
C ASP A 83 2.50 -8.43 -9.85
N PRO A 84 2.72 -9.03 -11.03
CA PRO A 84 1.67 -9.78 -11.72
C PRO A 84 1.25 -11.06 -10.99
N VAL A 85 2.10 -11.62 -10.12
CA VAL A 85 1.76 -12.80 -9.32
C VAL A 85 0.89 -12.39 -8.15
N ALA A 86 1.30 -11.37 -7.39
CA ALA A 86 0.50 -10.80 -6.30
C ALA A 86 -0.86 -10.30 -6.81
N PHE A 87 -0.86 -9.59 -7.94
CA PHE A 87 -2.08 -9.08 -8.58
C PHE A 87 -3.08 -10.20 -8.93
N LYS A 88 -2.60 -11.32 -9.46
CA LYS A 88 -3.45 -12.47 -9.79
C LYS A 88 -4.12 -13.09 -8.56
N ILE A 89 -3.38 -13.12 -7.44
CA ILE A 89 -3.92 -13.58 -6.15
C ILE A 89 -4.94 -12.56 -5.62
N LEU A 90 -4.66 -11.26 -5.73
CA LEU A 90 -5.60 -10.19 -5.40
C LEU A 90 -6.93 -10.35 -6.16
N GLU A 91 -6.89 -10.50 -7.50
CA GLU A 91 -8.09 -10.74 -8.31
C GLU A 91 -8.85 -11.99 -7.86
N LYS A 92 -8.13 -13.06 -7.55
CA LYS A 92 -8.72 -14.29 -7.03
C LYS A 92 -9.44 -14.05 -5.70
N ASN A 93 -8.78 -13.35 -4.77
CA ASN A 93 -9.33 -13.02 -3.46
C ASN A 93 -10.58 -12.11 -3.56
N ILE A 94 -10.58 -11.15 -4.47
CA ILE A 94 -11.76 -10.33 -4.81
C ILE A 94 -12.92 -11.22 -5.29
N SER A 95 -12.64 -12.14 -6.20
CA SER A 95 -13.63 -13.04 -6.78
C SER A 95 -14.23 -14.00 -5.75
N LEU A 96 -13.42 -14.56 -4.85
CA LEU A 96 -13.87 -15.48 -3.79
C LEU A 96 -14.92 -14.85 -2.86
N ASN A 97 -14.89 -13.53 -2.71
CA ASN A 97 -15.81 -12.77 -1.86
C ASN A 97 -16.94 -12.11 -2.64
N SER A 98 -17.03 -12.32 -3.95
CA SER A 98 -18.01 -11.66 -4.82
C SER A 98 -18.01 -10.13 -4.71
N ILE A 99 -16.86 -9.52 -4.34
CA ILE A 99 -16.69 -8.08 -4.18
C ILE A 99 -16.83 -7.40 -5.55
N LYS A 100 -17.61 -6.30 -5.61
CA LYS A 100 -17.92 -5.56 -6.85
C LYS A 100 -17.43 -4.12 -6.84
N ASN A 101 -16.93 -3.64 -5.69
CA ASN A 101 -16.50 -2.27 -5.49
C ASN A 101 -14.97 -2.14 -5.35
N ILE A 102 -14.19 -3.13 -5.80
CA ILE A 102 -12.74 -3.00 -5.98
C ILE A 102 -12.44 -2.93 -7.48
N GLU A 103 -11.75 -1.88 -7.89
CA GLU A 103 -11.10 -1.76 -9.19
C GLU A 103 -9.60 -2.04 -8.99
N ALA A 104 -9.15 -3.21 -9.43
CA ALA A 104 -7.76 -3.63 -9.30
C ALA A 104 -6.99 -3.28 -10.58
N LEU A 105 -5.80 -2.68 -10.43
CA LEU A 105 -4.95 -2.20 -11.51
C LEU A 105 -3.56 -2.84 -11.41
N ASN A 106 -3.19 -3.66 -12.39
CA ASN A 106 -1.85 -4.25 -12.47
C ASN A 106 -0.86 -3.23 -13.08
N LYS A 107 -0.52 -2.23 -12.28
CA LYS A 107 0.35 -1.11 -12.66
C LYS A 107 1.17 -0.65 -11.47
N ALA A 108 2.28 0.03 -11.73
CA ALA A 108 3.01 0.75 -10.71
C ALA A 108 2.56 2.22 -10.63
N ALA A 109 2.61 2.82 -9.45
CA ALA A 109 2.45 4.26 -9.32
C ALA A 109 3.79 4.95 -9.60
N SER A 110 3.88 5.69 -10.70
CA SER A 110 5.10 6.41 -11.10
C SER A 110 4.77 7.47 -12.16
N ARG A 111 5.65 8.44 -12.31
CA ARG A 111 5.59 9.45 -13.39
C ARG A 111 6.19 8.95 -14.71
N LEU A 112 7.04 7.93 -14.64
CA LEU A 112 7.64 7.33 -15.84
C LEU A 112 6.59 6.48 -16.57
N ASP A 113 6.68 6.37 -17.87
CA ASP A 113 5.76 5.54 -18.68
C ASP A 113 5.92 4.03 -18.37
N GLN A 114 7.09 3.64 -17.91
CA GLN A 114 7.44 2.26 -17.59
C GLN A 114 8.47 2.20 -16.47
N VAL A 115 8.34 1.21 -15.61
CA VAL A 115 9.32 0.87 -14.56
C VAL A 115 9.61 -0.63 -14.58
N PHE A 116 10.59 -1.06 -13.81
CA PHE A 116 11.02 -2.46 -13.76
C PHE A 116 10.80 -3.01 -12.35
N LEU A 117 10.28 -4.24 -12.27
CA LEU A 117 10.02 -4.90 -11.00
C LEU A 117 11.23 -5.72 -10.57
N GLN A 118 11.57 -5.63 -9.31
CA GLN A 118 12.58 -6.43 -8.64
C GLN A 118 11.93 -7.14 -7.46
N SER A 119 11.82 -8.45 -7.54
CA SER A 119 11.43 -9.26 -6.39
C SER A 119 12.64 -9.49 -5.48
N SER A 120 12.42 -9.69 -4.20
CA SER A 120 13.49 -10.04 -3.26
C SER A 120 14.05 -11.44 -3.54
N LYS A 121 13.18 -12.41 -3.85
CA LYS A 121 13.50 -13.80 -4.20
C LYS A 121 12.61 -14.36 -5.30
N PHE A 122 11.32 -14.07 -5.28
CA PHE A 122 10.34 -14.49 -6.28
C PHE A 122 9.21 -13.45 -6.37
N PHE A 123 8.51 -13.40 -7.50
CA PHE A 123 7.33 -12.55 -7.65
C PHE A 123 6.16 -13.10 -6.81
N GLY A 124 5.35 -12.21 -6.26
CA GLY A 124 4.24 -12.53 -5.36
C GLY A 124 4.59 -12.37 -3.88
N ASP A 125 5.88 -12.22 -3.53
CA ASP A 125 6.24 -11.84 -2.16
C ASP A 125 5.85 -10.37 -1.86
N SER A 126 5.80 -10.00 -0.58
CA SER A 126 5.45 -8.64 -0.19
C SER A 126 6.60 -7.63 -0.35
N MET A 127 7.74 -8.06 -0.90
CA MET A 127 8.98 -7.30 -0.99
C MET A 127 9.34 -6.92 -2.43
N THR A 128 8.40 -7.07 -3.37
CA THR A 128 8.62 -6.64 -4.76
C THR A 128 8.76 -5.12 -4.81
N ARG A 129 9.85 -4.66 -5.41
CA ARG A 129 10.22 -3.24 -5.52
C ARG A 129 10.14 -2.76 -6.93
N VAL A 130 9.91 -1.47 -7.07
CA VAL A 130 9.98 -0.76 -8.34
C VAL A 130 11.37 -0.18 -8.52
N SER A 131 11.93 -0.31 -9.73
CA SER A 131 13.20 0.29 -10.16
C SER A 131 13.00 1.06 -11.46
N GLU A 132 13.58 2.23 -11.55
CA GLU A 132 13.64 3.02 -12.79
C GLU A 132 14.66 2.43 -13.79
N LYS A 133 15.60 1.63 -13.30
CA LYS A 133 16.65 1.01 -14.13
C LYS A 133 16.28 -0.41 -14.47
N ASN A 134 16.45 -0.76 -15.76
CA ASN A 134 16.36 -2.15 -16.19
C ASN A 134 17.59 -2.93 -15.67
N LEU A 135 17.35 -3.74 -14.65
CA LEU A 135 18.34 -4.64 -14.06
C LEU A 135 18.08 -6.11 -14.43
N GLY A 136 17.44 -6.35 -15.59
CA GLY A 136 17.09 -7.69 -16.08
C GLY A 136 15.74 -8.20 -15.56
N SER A 137 14.91 -7.31 -15.05
CA SER A 137 13.60 -7.59 -14.46
C SER A 137 12.44 -7.30 -15.42
N ASN A 138 11.25 -7.75 -15.06
CA ASN A 138 10.04 -7.53 -15.85
C ASN A 138 9.66 -6.04 -15.83
N ALA A 139 9.40 -5.51 -17.01
CA ALA A 139 8.84 -4.18 -17.18
C ALA A 139 7.34 -4.19 -16.81
N THR A 140 6.87 -3.14 -16.16
CA THR A 140 5.46 -2.93 -15.88
C THR A 140 5.01 -1.53 -16.30
N GLU A 141 3.77 -1.42 -16.73
CA GLU A 141 3.15 -0.14 -17.02
C GLU A 141 2.89 0.65 -15.74
N THR A 142 2.77 1.95 -15.88
CA THR A 142 2.58 2.84 -14.75
C THR A 142 1.30 3.67 -14.87
N LEU A 143 0.90 4.23 -13.74
CA LEU A 143 -0.06 5.33 -13.66
C LEU A 143 0.51 6.42 -12.75
N GLY A 144 0.38 7.67 -13.18
CA GLY A 144 0.72 8.80 -12.34
C GLY A 144 -0.24 8.94 -11.15
N LEU A 145 0.26 9.42 -10.01
CA LEU A 145 -0.58 9.66 -8.84
C LEU A 145 -1.66 10.71 -9.11
N ASP A 146 -1.39 11.71 -9.97
CA ASP A 146 -2.36 12.69 -10.46
C ASP A 146 -3.54 12.03 -11.18
N THR A 147 -3.25 11.06 -12.03
CA THR A 147 -4.28 10.24 -12.68
C THR A 147 -5.07 9.44 -11.65
N LEU A 148 -4.38 8.73 -10.76
CA LEU A 148 -5.01 7.91 -9.72
C LEU A 148 -5.94 8.72 -8.82
N VAL A 149 -5.50 9.89 -8.31
CA VAL A 149 -6.35 10.74 -7.45
C VAL A 149 -7.50 11.40 -8.21
N SER A 150 -7.40 11.54 -9.53
CA SER A 150 -8.49 12.05 -10.36
C SER A 150 -9.60 11.03 -10.61
N MET A 151 -9.34 9.73 -10.35
CA MET A 151 -10.31 8.65 -10.59
C MET A 151 -11.44 8.62 -9.55
N GLY A 152 -11.32 9.34 -8.42
CA GLY A 152 -12.32 9.25 -7.37
C GLY A 152 -12.32 10.40 -6.36
N ASP A 153 -13.26 10.31 -5.43
CA ASP A 153 -13.37 11.21 -4.26
C ASP A 153 -12.95 10.40 -3.03
N PHE A 154 -11.66 10.48 -2.69
CA PHE A 154 -11.03 9.63 -1.70
C PHE A 154 -11.11 10.20 -0.28
N SER A 155 -11.35 9.33 0.69
CA SER A 155 -11.21 9.64 2.12
C SER A 155 -9.80 9.34 2.65
N LEU A 156 -9.09 8.42 2.00
CA LEU A 156 -7.76 7.99 2.39
C LEU A 156 -6.97 7.52 1.15
N ILE A 157 -5.69 7.85 1.12
CA ILE A 157 -4.69 7.21 0.25
C ILE A 157 -3.75 6.42 1.15
N LYS A 158 -3.53 5.12 0.86
CA LYS A 158 -2.43 4.33 1.43
C LYS A 158 -1.34 4.18 0.36
N ILE A 159 -0.10 4.37 0.78
CA ILE A 159 1.09 4.11 -0.03
C ILE A 159 2.02 3.20 0.77
N ASP A 160 2.30 2.02 0.22
CA ASP A 160 3.16 1.00 0.81
C ASP A 160 3.83 0.21 -0.33
N ILE A 161 4.99 0.69 -0.78
CA ILE A 161 5.61 0.27 -2.05
C ILE A 161 7.12 0.00 -1.94
N GLU A 162 7.52 -0.47 -0.75
CA GLU A 162 8.82 -1.11 -0.51
C GLU A 162 10.03 -0.28 -0.96
N GLY A 163 10.00 1.04 -0.74
CA GLY A 163 11.10 1.97 -0.98
C GLY A 163 10.91 2.95 -2.15
N HIS A 164 9.88 2.77 -3.01
CA HIS A 164 9.61 3.74 -4.08
C HIS A 164 8.80 4.96 -3.60
N GLU A 165 8.29 4.95 -2.38
CA GLU A 165 7.52 6.05 -1.77
C GLU A 165 8.29 7.37 -1.74
N PHE A 166 9.61 7.34 -1.56
CA PHE A 166 10.44 8.55 -1.53
C PHE A 166 10.43 9.28 -2.88
N SER A 167 10.56 8.55 -3.99
CA SER A 167 10.46 9.12 -5.34
C SER A 167 9.04 9.56 -5.65
N LEU A 168 8.05 8.72 -5.34
CA LEU A 168 6.65 8.99 -5.65
C LEU A 168 6.14 10.24 -4.93
N VAL A 169 6.38 10.39 -3.63
CA VAL A 169 5.97 11.59 -2.86
C VAL A 169 6.65 12.84 -3.39
N LYS A 170 7.96 12.79 -3.61
CA LYS A 170 8.73 13.92 -4.16
C LYS A 170 8.20 14.39 -5.51
N GLU A 171 7.89 13.46 -6.40
CA GLU A 171 7.38 13.76 -7.75
C GLU A 171 5.97 14.36 -7.73
N TYR A 172 5.15 13.97 -6.76
CA TYR A 172 3.73 14.30 -6.72
C TYR A 172 3.31 15.14 -5.52
N ILE A 173 4.25 15.77 -4.81
CA ILE A 173 3.94 16.59 -3.64
C ILE A 173 2.92 17.70 -3.93
N SER A 174 2.99 18.32 -5.12
CA SER A 174 2.02 19.33 -5.54
C SER A 174 0.60 18.80 -5.67
N VAL A 175 0.45 17.53 -6.04
CA VAL A 175 -0.83 16.84 -6.14
C VAL A 175 -1.36 16.53 -4.73
N LEU A 176 -0.53 15.97 -3.85
CA LEU A 176 -0.89 15.69 -2.47
C LEU A 176 -1.33 16.96 -1.75
N ASP A 177 -0.58 18.05 -1.90
CA ASP A 177 -0.91 19.37 -1.33
C ASP A 177 -2.21 19.98 -1.87
N ALA A 178 -2.52 19.74 -3.15
CA ALA A 178 -3.73 20.29 -3.78
C ALA A 178 -4.99 19.53 -3.34
N TYR A 179 -4.95 18.21 -3.33
CA TYR A 179 -6.10 17.38 -2.99
C TYR A 179 -6.33 17.25 -1.48
N LYS A 180 -5.28 17.36 -0.66
CA LYS A 180 -5.34 17.30 0.82
C LYS A 180 -6.09 16.09 1.37
N ILE A 181 -5.94 14.97 0.68
CA ILE A 181 -6.49 13.69 1.12
C ILE A 181 -5.57 13.13 2.21
N PRO A 182 -6.08 12.64 3.34
CA PRO A 182 -5.29 11.95 4.35
C PRO A 182 -4.43 10.85 3.71
N LEU A 183 -3.13 10.82 4.03
CA LEU A 183 -2.15 9.91 3.46
C LEU A 183 -1.58 9.00 4.55
N LEU A 184 -1.89 7.70 4.48
CA LEU A 184 -1.21 6.66 5.24
C LEU A 184 -0.01 6.17 4.43
N LEU A 185 1.18 6.48 4.93
CA LEU A 185 2.44 6.23 4.24
C LEU A 185 3.31 5.27 5.05
N SER A 186 3.59 4.10 4.50
CA SER A 186 4.61 3.18 5.01
C SER A 186 5.97 3.58 4.46
N VAL A 187 6.97 3.70 5.32
CA VAL A 187 8.32 4.13 4.96
C VAL A 187 9.32 3.00 5.13
N HIS A 188 10.21 2.86 4.14
CA HIS A 188 11.18 1.78 4.04
C HIS A 188 12.62 2.32 3.97
N SER A 189 12.91 3.40 4.69
CA SER A 189 14.24 4.05 4.69
C SER A 189 15.40 3.12 5.06
N PRO A 190 15.27 2.09 5.94
CA PRO A 190 16.35 1.16 6.23
C PRO A 190 16.82 0.30 5.04
N PHE A 191 16.07 0.28 3.93
CA PHE A 191 16.52 -0.36 2.70
C PHE A 191 17.66 0.40 1.98
N PHE A 192 17.93 1.64 2.39
CA PHE A 192 18.89 2.52 1.74
C PHE A 192 20.05 2.92 2.67
N THR A 193 21.26 2.99 2.11
CA THR A 193 22.45 3.46 2.84
C THR A 193 22.35 4.94 3.22
N ASN A 194 21.54 5.72 2.51
CA ASN A 194 21.24 7.13 2.76
C ASN A 194 19.84 7.35 3.32
N GLY A 195 19.28 6.38 4.05
CA GLY A 195 17.92 6.40 4.58
C GLY A 195 17.60 7.63 5.41
N ASP A 196 18.55 8.14 6.23
CA ASP A 196 18.36 9.38 7.01
C ASP A 196 18.07 10.58 6.11
N ALA A 197 18.84 10.75 5.03
CA ALA A 197 18.65 11.85 4.09
C ALA A 197 17.34 11.72 3.31
N LEU A 198 16.95 10.49 2.94
CA LEU A 198 15.66 10.25 2.27
C LEU A 198 14.49 10.57 3.19
N MET A 199 14.57 10.25 4.48
CA MET A 199 13.54 10.60 5.46
C MET A 199 13.46 12.10 5.67
N GLU A 200 14.60 12.80 5.79
CA GLU A 200 14.62 14.26 5.90
C GLU A 200 13.97 14.93 4.68
N ASP A 201 14.35 14.52 3.46
CA ASP A 201 13.75 15.03 2.23
C ASP A 201 12.24 14.78 2.19
N LEU A 202 11.78 13.55 2.49
CA LEU A 202 10.38 13.18 2.53
C LEU A 202 9.57 14.07 3.49
N LEU A 203 10.08 14.25 4.72
CA LEU A 203 9.42 15.07 5.73
C LEU A 203 9.39 16.55 5.37
N ASN A 204 10.41 17.03 4.67
CA ASN A 204 10.44 18.39 4.11
C ASN A 204 9.40 18.55 2.99
N ASP A 205 9.32 17.59 2.07
CA ASP A 205 8.31 17.57 1.01
C ASP A 205 6.89 17.59 1.59
N LEU A 206 6.62 16.78 2.62
CA LEU A 206 5.31 16.73 3.31
C LEU A 206 5.11 17.84 4.36
N SER A 207 5.90 18.93 4.31
CA SER A 207 5.86 20.01 5.33
C SER A 207 4.55 20.75 5.45
N LYS A 208 3.68 20.70 4.44
CA LYS A 208 2.34 21.33 4.48
C LYS A 208 1.27 20.50 5.18
N ALA A 209 1.53 19.25 5.49
CA ALA A 209 0.65 18.47 6.37
C ALA A 209 0.60 19.15 7.76
N LYS A 210 -0.60 19.33 8.30
CA LYS A 210 -0.83 20.00 9.59
C LYS A 210 -0.47 19.12 10.77
N SER A 211 -0.77 17.85 10.68
CA SER A 211 -0.42 16.88 11.72
C SER A 211 0.08 15.56 11.11
N ILE A 212 0.88 14.87 11.89
CA ILE A 212 1.37 13.53 11.58
C ILE A 212 1.04 12.67 12.77
N LEU A 213 0.36 11.54 12.52
CA LEU A 213 0.06 10.56 13.54
C LEU A 213 0.93 9.33 13.30
N ASP A 214 1.49 8.77 14.37
CA ASP A 214 2.16 7.48 14.31
C ASP A 214 1.16 6.31 14.20
N GLU A 215 1.66 5.10 14.12
CA GLU A 215 0.87 3.88 14.05
C GLU A 215 -0.11 3.70 15.24
N ASN A 216 0.15 4.33 16.39
CA ASN A 216 -0.74 4.32 17.55
C ASN A 216 -1.78 5.45 17.54
N GLY A 217 -1.80 6.28 16.51
CA GLY A 217 -2.66 7.47 16.40
C GLY A 217 -2.22 8.64 17.28
N LYS A 218 -0.98 8.59 17.80
CA LYS A 218 -0.38 9.68 18.57
C LYS A 218 0.24 10.69 17.62
N GLU A 219 -0.02 11.96 17.86
CA GLU A 219 0.64 13.04 17.13
C GLU A 219 2.15 13.05 17.41
N VAL A 220 2.94 13.13 16.35
CA VAL A 220 4.40 13.14 16.40
C VAL A 220 4.96 14.35 15.68
N ASP A 221 6.02 14.90 16.26
CA ASP A 221 6.78 15.97 15.61
C ASP A 221 7.64 15.40 14.49
N ARG A 222 7.76 16.07 13.35
CA ARG A 222 8.58 15.64 12.21
C ARG A 222 10.00 15.28 12.61
N LYS A 223 10.61 16.09 13.48
CA LYS A 223 11.99 15.89 13.97
C LYS A 223 12.17 14.63 14.82
N ASP A 224 11.08 14.07 15.35
CA ASP A 224 11.09 12.90 16.22
C ASP A 224 10.75 11.61 15.46
N ILE A 225 10.49 11.69 14.14
CA ILE A 225 10.26 10.53 13.27
C ILE A 225 11.60 9.86 12.96
N PRO A 226 11.84 8.62 13.41
CA PRO A 226 13.12 7.96 13.24
C PRO A 226 13.33 7.45 11.80
N ASN A 227 14.59 7.26 11.44
CA ASN A 227 14.97 6.45 10.28
C ASN A 227 14.76 4.96 10.60
N SER A 228 13.53 4.50 10.45
CA SER A 228 13.14 3.11 10.71
C SER A 228 11.96 2.73 9.81
N PHE A 229 11.64 1.44 9.75
CA PHE A 229 10.35 1.02 9.20
C PHE A 229 9.23 1.56 10.08
N GLY A 230 8.19 2.06 9.46
CA GLY A 230 7.01 2.58 10.17
C GLY A 230 5.96 3.11 9.22
N SER A 231 4.74 3.27 9.73
CA SER A 231 3.63 3.85 8.99
C SER A 231 3.15 5.12 9.70
N TYR A 232 2.95 6.17 8.92
CA TYR A 232 2.55 7.48 9.41
C TYR A 232 1.36 8.01 8.64
N LEU A 233 0.41 8.61 9.35
CA LEU A 233 -0.74 9.27 8.75
C LEU A 233 -0.52 10.78 8.69
N PHE A 234 -0.43 11.32 7.49
CA PHE A 234 -0.30 12.74 7.21
C PHE A 234 -1.69 13.35 6.94
N ILE A 235 -1.99 14.46 7.60
CA ILE A 235 -3.28 15.17 7.54
C ILE A 235 -3.03 16.64 7.18
N TRP A 236 -3.73 17.16 6.16
CA TRP A 236 -3.63 18.54 5.67
C TRP A 236 -4.62 19.49 6.29
#